data_c1911c416ab79e2efa079000b86b0d03
#
_entry.id   c1911c416ab79e2efa079000b86b0d03
#
_cell.length_a   1.000
_cell.length_b   1.000
_cell.length_c   1.000
_cell.angle_alpha   90.00
_cell.angle_beta   90.00
_cell.angle_gamma   90.00
#
_symmetry.space_group_name_H-M   'P 1'
#
loop_
_entity.id
_entity.type
_entity.pdbx_description
1 polymer ?
#
loop_
_entity_poly.entity_id
_entity_poly.type
_entity_poly.pdbx_seq_one_letter_code
_entity_poly.pdbx_strand_id
1 'polypeptide(L)'
;MKVCGNPDSGLLVIQALDARELERLEDEVKALQSMGGALPLWAAFAVEDWNDALSPWLAPPVFGKHGFAGQAEKTLAYIQTTLIPELFTAYHLAEQTKIALCGYSLSGLFALWAGSQSERFNAVAGVSPSVWFPGYGDYEQAHPIRAGHVYLSLGDREEQTKNRAMAAVGMICTQFSGHRFKIE
;
A
#
# COMPACT_ATOMS: atom_id res chain seq x y z
N MET A 1 -2.93 15.94 2.86
CA MET A 1 -2.84 14.90 3.89
C MET A 1 -4.02 15.00 4.83
N LYS A 2 -4.57 13.86 5.25
CA LYS A 2 -5.55 13.74 6.35
C LYS A 2 -5.03 12.74 7.38
N VAL A 3 -5.31 13.00 8.65
CA VAL A 3 -4.94 12.11 9.74
C VAL A 3 -6.14 11.93 10.66
N CYS A 4 -6.46 10.69 11.01
CA CYS A 4 -7.58 10.34 11.88
C CYS A 4 -7.27 9.07 12.68
N GLY A 5 -8.06 8.81 13.72
CA GLY A 5 -7.86 7.64 14.58
C GLY A 5 -7.21 7.99 15.92
N ASN A 6 -6.57 6.99 16.55
CA ASN A 6 -6.04 7.09 17.90
C ASN A 6 -4.50 7.10 17.92
N PRO A 7 -3.82 8.19 18.30
CA PRO A 7 -2.36 8.24 18.39
C PRO A 7 -1.79 7.31 19.48
N ASP A 8 -2.56 6.97 20.50
CA ASP A 8 -2.14 6.09 21.60
C ASP A 8 -2.29 4.60 21.27
N SER A 9 -2.72 4.26 20.05
CA SER A 9 -2.92 2.86 19.62
C SER A 9 -1.62 2.03 19.52
N GLY A 10 -0.47 2.70 19.45
CA GLY A 10 0.82 2.06 19.18
C GLY A 10 1.01 1.61 17.72
N LEU A 11 0.09 1.98 16.82
CA LEU A 11 0.14 1.66 15.39
C LEU A 11 -0.16 2.90 14.54
N LEU A 12 0.75 3.24 13.65
CA LEU A 12 0.59 4.22 12.58
C LEU A 12 0.36 3.48 11.26
N VAL A 13 -0.76 3.74 10.60
CA VAL A 13 -1.04 3.27 9.24
C VAL A 13 -0.83 4.43 8.28
N ILE A 14 -0.06 4.20 7.22
CA ILE A 14 0.21 5.17 6.16
C ILE A 14 -0.40 4.66 4.86
N GLN A 15 -1.07 5.55 4.12
CA GLN A 15 -1.72 5.20 2.86
C GLN A 15 -1.57 6.32 1.83
N ALA A 16 -1.17 5.95 0.61
CA ALA A 16 -1.24 6.82 -0.55
C ALA A 16 -2.62 6.68 -1.21
N LEU A 17 -3.32 7.78 -1.41
CA LEU A 17 -4.67 7.85 -1.98
C LEU A 17 -4.73 8.85 -3.13
N ASP A 18 -5.72 8.71 -4.01
CA ASP A 18 -6.08 9.82 -4.88
C ASP A 18 -6.83 10.92 -4.10
N ALA A 19 -7.05 12.07 -4.74
CA ALA A 19 -7.68 13.21 -4.07
C ALA A 19 -9.13 12.91 -3.64
N ARG A 20 -9.88 12.08 -4.40
CA ARG A 20 -11.28 11.74 -4.12
C ARG A 20 -11.37 10.74 -2.97
N GLU A 21 -10.49 9.74 -2.97
CA GLU A 21 -10.39 8.77 -1.88
C GLU A 21 -9.99 9.46 -0.58
N LEU A 22 -9.04 10.40 -0.66
CA LEU A 22 -8.63 11.18 0.50
C LEU A 22 -9.79 11.99 1.13
N GLU A 23 -10.72 12.49 0.33
CA GLU A 23 -11.91 13.19 0.84
C GLU A 23 -12.80 12.26 1.67
N ARG A 24 -12.88 10.98 1.34
CA ARG A 24 -13.75 9.96 1.96
C ARG A 24 -13.12 9.25 3.15
N LEU A 25 -11.84 9.44 3.40
CA LEU A 25 -11.09 8.72 4.44
C LEU A 25 -11.79 8.75 5.81
N GLU A 26 -12.30 9.91 6.22
CA GLU A 26 -12.94 10.03 7.54
C GLU A 26 -14.20 9.18 7.68
N ASP A 27 -14.96 9.04 6.60
CA ASP A 27 -16.18 8.23 6.60
C ASP A 27 -15.83 6.74 6.61
N GLU A 28 -14.76 6.34 5.91
CA GLU A 28 -14.24 4.97 5.93
C GLU A 28 -13.71 4.60 7.32
N VAL A 29 -12.95 5.50 7.95
CA VAL A 29 -12.44 5.27 9.31
C VAL A 29 -13.59 5.20 10.34
N LYS A 30 -14.64 6.03 10.20
CA LYS A 30 -15.85 5.92 11.04
C LYS A 30 -16.57 4.59 10.85
N ALA A 31 -16.65 4.10 9.60
CA ALA A 31 -17.23 2.80 9.32
C ALA A 31 -16.44 1.67 9.99
N LEU A 32 -15.10 1.69 9.88
CA LEU A 32 -14.23 0.73 10.58
C LEU A 32 -14.42 0.81 12.11
N GLN A 33 -14.54 2.00 12.66
CA GLN A 33 -14.79 2.20 14.09
C GLN A 33 -16.10 1.55 14.54
N SER A 34 -17.16 1.62 13.73
CA SER A 34 -18.45 1.02 14.02
C SER A 34 -18.43 -0.52 14.04
N MET A 35 -17.46 -1.14 13.39
CA MET A 35 -17.27 -2.60 13.36
C MET A 35 -16.61 -3.14 14.65
N GLY A 36 -16.17 -2.29 15.55
CA GLY A 36 -15.57 -2.65 16.83
C GLY A 36 -14.10 -3.03 16.68
N GLY A 37 -13.22 -2.25 17.27
CA GLY A 37 -11.77 -2.47 17.27
C GLY A 37 -11.04 -1.19 17.71
N ALA A 38 -9.83 -1.34 18.20
CA ALA A 38 -8.96 -0.20 18.43
C ALA A 38 -8.51 0.37 17.08
N LEU A 39 -8.89 1.61 16.80
CA LEU A 39 -8.41 2.28 15.59
C LEU A 39 -6.94 2.65 15.72
N PRO A 40 -6.11 2.36 14.70
CA PRO A 40 -4.78 2.93 14.60
C PRO A 40 -4.83 4.44 14.37
N LEU A 41 -3.69 5.12 14.49
CA LEU A 41 -3.54 6.41 13.86
C LEU A 41 -3.38 6.20 12.36
N TRP A 42 -4.31 6.73 11.58
CA TRP A 42 -4.33 6.59 10.12
C TRP A 42 -3.92 7.90 9.46
N ALA A 43 -2.84 7.90 8.72
CA ALA A 43 -2.34 9.03 7.96
C ALA A 43 -2.39 8.73 6.46
N ALA A 44 -3.20 9.46 5.72
CA ALA A 44 -3.27 9.34 4.27
C ALA A 44 -2.84 10.63 3.57
N PHE A 45 -2.17 10.49 2.44
CA PHE A 45 -1.73 11.63 1.62
C PHE A 45 -2.13 11.45 0.16
N ALA A 46 -2.42 12.58 -0.50
CA ALA A 46 -2.78 12.57 -1.91
C ALA A 46 -1.55 12.39 -2.78
N VAL A 47 -1.72 11.59 -3.83
CA VAL A 47 -0.76 11.43 -4.92
C VAL A 47 -1.39 11.98 -6.20
N GLU A 48 -0.74 12.94 -6.84
CA GLU A 48 -1.23 13.60 -8.05
C GLU A 48 -0.99 12.76 -9.31
N ASP A 49 0.24 12.35 -9.53
CA ASP A 49 0.65 11.53 -10.67
C ASP A 49 0.67 10.05 -10.29
N TRP A 50 -0.52 9.47 -10.15
CA TRP A 50 -0.76 8.13 -9.60
C TRP A 50 0.13 7.05 -10.23
N ASN A 51 0.14 6.97 -11.57
CA ASN A 51 0.92 5.95 -12.26
C ASN A 51 2.42 6.13 -12.06
N ASP A 52 2.88 7.37 -12.05
CA ASP A 52 4.30 7.67 -11.98
C ASP A 52 4.84 7.53 -10.56
N ALA A 53 4.13 8.13 -9.60
CA ALA A 53 4.57 8.19 -8.21
C ALA A 53 4.55 6.84 -7.47
N LEU A 54 3.69 5.91 -7.90
CA LEU A 54 3.50 4.63 -7.23
C LEU A 54 4.09 3.43 -7.97
N SER A 55 4.57 3.62 -9.19
CA SER A 55 5.21 2.52 -9.95
C SER A 55 6.68 2.36 -9.59
N PRO A 56 7.14 1.10 -9.37
CA PRO A 56 8.52 0.81 -8.99
C PRO A 56 9.56 1.20 -10.06
N TRP A 57 9.22 1.06 -11.34
CA TRP A 57 10.09 1.37 -12.49
C TRP A 57 9.29 1.79 -13.71
N LEU A 58 10.02 2.26 -14.72
CA LEU A 58 9.44 2.64 -16.01
C LEU A 58 8.79 1.42 -16.68
N ALA A 59 7.52 1.57 -17.07
CA ALA A 59 6.80 0.53 -17.78
C ALA A 59 5.82 1.14 -18.81
N PRO A 60 5.55 0.41 -19.92
CA PRO A 60 4.54 0.83 -20.87
C PRO A 60 3.14 0.77 -20.25
N PRO A 61 2.13 1.45 -20.85
CA PRO A 61 0.76 1.32 -20.39
C PRO A 61 0.25 -0.11 -20.54
N VAL A 62 -0.35 -0.64 -19.47
CA VAL A 62 -1.04 -1.94 -19.47
C VAL A 62 -2.50 -1.75 -19.88
N PHE A 63 -3.07 -0.59 -19.59
CA PHE A 63 -4.37 -0.13 -20.03
C PHE A 63 -4.35 1.39 -20.25
N GLY A 64 -5.24 1.89 -21.09
CA GLY A 64 -5.26 3.31 -21.44
C GLY A 64 -4.07 3.74 -22.29
N LYS A 65 -3.66 5.00 -22.15
CA LYS A 65 -2.59 5.61 -22.98
C LYS A 65 -1.38 6.07 -22.15
N HIS A 66 -1.53 6.17 -20.83
CA HIS A 66 -0.48 6.64 -19.93
C HIS A 66 0.31 5.44 -19.40
N GLY A 67 1.63 5.49 -19.54
CA GLY A 67 2.55 4.53 -18.97
C GLY A 67 2.83 4.83 -17.49
N PHE A 68 3.96 4.33 -17.03
CA PHE A 68 4.41 4.40 -15.64
C PHE A 68 5.85 4.93 -15.64
N ALA A 69 6.13 6.02 -14.92
CA ALA A 69 7.46 6.64 -14.93
C ALA A 69 8.43 6.05 -13.89
N GLY A 70 7.97 5.21 -12.96
CA GLY A 70 8.86 4.53 -12.03
C GLY A 70 9.42 5.44 -10.93
N GLN A 71 8.59 6.27 -10.32
CA GLN A 71 9.02 7.23 -9.29
C GLN A 71 8.70 6.78 -7.85
N ALA A 72 8.35 5.52 -7.64
CA ALA A 72 8.03 4.99 -6.31
C ALA A 72 9.13 5.23 -5.26
N GLU A 73 10.41 5.24 -5.70
CA GLU A 73 11.54 5.55 -4.81
C GLU A 73 11.44 6.96 -4.21
N LYS A 74 10.99 7.95 -4.99
CA LYS A 74 10.79 9.33 -4.50
C LYS A 74 9.66 9.38 -3.48
N THR A 75 8.57 8.66 -3.74
CA THR A 75 7.43 8.56 -2.82
C THR A 75 7.84 7.87 -1.52
N LEU A 76 8.60 6.78 -1.61
CA LEU A 76 9.14 6.09 -0.44
C LEU A 76 10.07 7.00 0.37
N ALA A 77 10.98 7.72 -0.31
CA ALA A 77 11.87 8.66 0.35
C ALA A 77 11.08 9.76 1.09
N TYR A 78 10.06 10.36 0.47
CA TYR A 78 9.17 11.32 1.12
C TYR A 78 8.50 10.73 2.37
N ILE A 79 7.97 9.52 2.29
CA ILE A 79 7.35 8.86 3.45
C ILE A 79 8.34 8.71 4.60
N GLN A 80 9.56 8.26 4.31
CA GLN A 80 10.56 7.95 5.33
C GLN A 80 11.24 9.18 5.93
N THR A 81 11.55 10.16 5.09
CA THR A 81 12.38 11.31 5.50
C THR A 81 11.57 12.53 5.91
N THR A 82 10.30 12.60 5.52
CA THR A 82 9.43 13.74 5.79
C THR A 82 8.18 13.33 6.55
N LEU A 83 7.34 12.50 5.96
CA LEU A 83 6.01 12.21 6.50
C LEU A 83 6.07 11.51 7.87
N ILE A 84 6.86 10.44 8.00
CA ILE A 84 6.98 9.72 9.29
C ILE A 84 7.53 10.64 10.40
N PRO A 85 8.66 11.36 10.23
CA PRO A 85 9.15 12.28 11.26
C PRO A 85 8.14 13.36 11.66
N GLU A 86 7.43 13.95 10.69
CA GLU A 86 6.39 14.95 10.96
C GLU A 86 5.25 14.36 11.79
N LEU A 87 4.76 13.15 11.45
CA LEU A 87 3.70 12.48 12.20
C LEU A 87 4.12 12.13 13.64
N PHE A 88 5.34 11.60 13.80
CA PHE A 88 5.87 11.29 15.14
C PHE A 88 5.94 12.54 16.02
N THR A 89 6.35 13.67 15.46
CA THR A 89 6.44 14.95 16.18
C THR A 89 5.05 15.52 16.47
N ALA A 90 4.18 15.60 15.45
CA ALA A 90 2.89 16.27 15.57
C ALA A 90 1.91 15.53 16.49
N TYR A 91 1.99 14.21 16.53
CA TYR A 91 1.10 13.36 17.33
C TYR A 91 1.76 12.76 18.58
N HIS A 92 2.99 13.18 18.89
CA HIS A 92 3.79 12.70 20.05
C HIS A 92 3.87 11.17 20.11
N LEU A 93 4.06 10.52 18.94
CA LEU A 93 4.09 9.06 18.87
C LEU A 93 5.29 8.51 19.63
N ALA A 94 5.06 7.42 20.34
CA ALA A 94 6.13 6.71 21.05
C ALA A 94 7.13 6.09 20.06
N GLU A 95 8.40 6.01 20.42
CA GLU A 95 9.48 5.48 19.56
C GLU A 95 9.19 4.05 19.09
N GLN A 96 8.55 3.23 19.93
CA GLN A 96 8.16 1.85 19.63
C GLN A 96 6.88 1.73 18.77
N THR A 97 6.24 2.84 18.38
CA THR A 97 5.05 2.81 17.52
C THR A 97 5.33 2.03 16.25
N LYS A 98 4.50 1.02 15.99
CA LYS A 98 4.60 0.21 14.79
C LYS A 98 4.10 0.99 13.58
N ILE A 99 4.71 0.75 12.42
CA ILE A 99 4.35 1.43 11.19
C ILE A 99 3.88 0.39 10.17
N ALA A 100 2.68 0.57 9.66
CA ALA A 100 2.13 -0.20 8.56
C ALA A 100 1.97 0.70 7.32
N LEU A 101 2.35 0.19 6.16
CA LEU A 101 2.06 0.82 4.87
C LEU A 101 0.99 -0.01 4.16
N CYS A 102 -0.10 0.61 3.76
CA CYS A 102 -1.19 -0.08 3.08
C CYS A 102 -1.62 0.64 1.81
N GLY A 103 -2.29 -0.09 0.93
CA GLY A 103 -2.86 0.50 -0.28
C GLY A 103 -3.76 -0.44 -1.04
N TYR A 104 -4.57 0.15 -1.93
CA TYR A 104 -5.43 -0.53 -2.87
C TYR A 104 -4.88 -0.39 -4.29
N SER A 105 -5.01 -1.42 -5.12
CA SER A 105 -4.60 -1.40 -6.52
C SER A 105 -3.10 -1.04 -6.67
N LEU A 106 -2.75 0.04 -7.38
CA LEU A 106 -1.35 0.47 -7.59
C LEU A 106 -0.68 0.94 -6.28
N SER A 107 -1.44 1.56 -5.37
CA SER A 107 -0.96 1.87 -4.02
C SER A 107 -0.67 0.59 -3.21
N GLY A 108 -1.43 -0.49 -3.44
CA GLY A 108 -1.13 -1.81 -2.89
C GLY A 108 0.17 -2.40 -3.42
N LEU A 109 0.40 -2.30 -4.74
CA LEU A 109 1.69 -2.67 -5.34
C LEU A 109 2.84 -1.87 -4.73
N PHE A 110 2.68 -0.55 -4.60
CA PHE A 110 3.65 0.32 -3.97
C PHE A 110 3.96 -0.10 -2.53
N ALA A 111 2.95 -0.43 -1.73
CA ALA A 111 3.14 -0.88 -0.36
C ALA A 111 3.98 -2.18 -0.27
N LEU A 112 3.68 -3.15 -1.13
CA LEU A 112 4.43 -4.41 -1.20
C LEU A 112 5.88 -4.18 -1.65
N TRP A 113 6.08 -3.39 -2.70
CA TRP A 113 7.41 -3.01 -3.17
C TRP A 113 8.21 -2.27 -2.11
N ALA A 114 7.62 -1.27 -1.45
CA ALA A 114 8.27 -0.50 -0.39
C ALA A 114 8.67 -1.39 0.80
N GLY A 115 7.86 -2.42 1.09
CA GLY A 115 8.17 -3.43 2.10
C GLY A 115 9.40 -4.30 1.77
N SER A 116 9.77 -4.43 0.49
CA SER A 116 11.02 -5.09 0.09
C SER A 116 12.23 -4.14 0.13
N GLN A 117 11.99 -2.81 0.04
CA GLN A 117 13.05 -1.80 0.04
C GLN A 117 13.48 -1.39 1.45
N SER A 118 12.62 -1.54 2.45
CA SER A 118 12.84 -0.93 3.74
C SER A 118 12.34 -1.79 4.90
N GLU A 119 13.14 -1.88 5.95
CA GLU A 119 12.78 -2.48 7.24
C GLU A 119 12.01 -1.52 8.15
N ARG A 120 11.74 -0.30 7.68
CA ARG A 120 11.01 0.72 8.46
C ARG A 120 9.56 0.31 8.71
N PHE A 121 8.99 -0.53 7.86
CA PHE A 121 7.61 -0.98 7.95
C PHE A 121 7.51 -2.30 8.71
N ASN A 122 6.76 -2.32 9.81
CA ASN A 122 6.47 -3.53 10.56
C ASN A 122 5.45 -4.42 9.85
N ALA A 123 4.58 -3.80 9.06
CA ALA A 123 3.57 -4.47 8.25
C ALA A 123 3.39 -3.77 6.90
N VAL A 124 3.01 -4.54 5.89
CA VAL A 124 2.52 -4.02 4.61
C VAL A 124 1.21 -4.71 4.24
N ALA A 125 0.31 -3.96 3.61
CA ALA A 125 -0.98 -4.49 3.18
C ALA A 125 -1.29 -4.07 1.73
N GLY A 126 -1.53 -5.04 0.87
CA GLY A 126 -2.01 -4.86 -0.49
C GLY A 126 -3.45 -5.37 -0.63
N VAL A 127 -4.39 -4.46 -0.85
CA VAL A 127 -5.77 -4.79 -1.17
C VAL A 127 -5.92 -4.76 -2.69
N SER A 128 -6.28 -5.88 -3.31
CA SER A 128 -6.32 -6.03 -4.77
C SER A 128 -5.09 -5.41 -5.45
N PRO A 129 -3.85 -5.73 -4.99
CA PRO A 129 -2.66 -5.02 -5.43
C PRO A 129 -2.39 -5.25 -6.92
N SER A 130 -1.90 -4.23 -7.62
CA SER A 130 -1.59 -4.29 -9.05
C SER A 130 -0.35 -5.14 -9.36
N VAL A 131 -0.26 -6.35 -8.81
CA VAL A 131 0.88 -7.28 -9.01
C VAL A 131 1.02 -7.79 -10.44
N TRP A 132 0.05 -7.51 -11.32
CA TRP A 132 0.13 -7.64 -12.76
C TRP A 132 1.09 -6.64 -13.41
N PHE A 133 1.67 -5.71 -12.65
CA PHE A 133 2.62 -4.72 -13.13
C PHE A 133 3.83 -5.40 -13.81
N PRO A 134 4.26 -4.93 -15.00
CA PRO A 134 5.28 -5.61 -15.79
C PRO A 134 6.57 -5.90 -15.01
N GLY A 135 6.94 -7.18 -14.90
CA GLY A 135 8.17 -7.64 -14.23
C GLY A 135 8.06 -7.77 -12.71
N TYR A 136 6.91 -7.43 -12.08
CA TYR A 136 6.82 -7.45 -10.62
C TYR A 136 6.90 -8.86 -10.03
N GLY A 137 6.34 -9.86 -10.69
CA GLY A 137 6.43 -11.24 -10.21
C GLY A 137 7.86 -11.78 -10.12
N ASP A 138 8.69 -11.49 -11.12
CA ASP A 138 10.11 -11.87 -11.10
C ASP A 138 10.90 -11.06 -10.08
N TYR A 139 10.57 -9.77 -9.97
CA TYR A 139 11.17 -8.88 -8.98
C TYR A 139 10.92 -9.36 -7.55
N GLU A 140 9.70 -9.70 -7.20
CA GLU A 140 9.31 -10.15 -5.86
C GLU A 140 10.04 -11.42 -5.44
N GLN A 141 10.19 -12.39 -6.35
CA GLN A 141 10.96 -13.61 -6.08
C GLN A 141 12.43 -13.32 -5.73
N ALA A 142 13.03 -12.30 -6.33
CA ALA A 142 14.41 -11.90 -6.07
C ALA A 142 14.57 -10.97 -4.86
N HIS A 143 13.50 -10.28 -4.46
CA HIS A 143 13.51 -9.22 -3.43
C HIS A 143 12.38 -9.44 -2.43
N PRO A 144 12.52 -10.39 -1.49
CA PRO A 144 11.46 -10.72 -0.55
C PRO A 144 11.10 -9.51 0.33
N ILE A 145 9.82 -9.42 0.69
CA ILE A 145 9.33 -8.39 1.61
C ILE A 145 9.97 -8.59 2.98
N ARG A 146 10.51 -7.51 3.55
CA ARG A 146 11.22 -7.49 4.84
C ARG A 146 10.30 -7.20 6.03
N ALA A 147 9.08 -6.73 5.78
CA ALA A 147 8.09 -6.48 6.82
C ALA A 147 7.72 -7.77 7.56
N GLY A 148 7.60 -7.70 8.88
CA GLY A 148 7.25 -8.86 9.72
C GLY A 148 5.84 -9.40 9.46
N HIS A 149 4.94 -8.58 8.91
CA HIS A 149 3.57 -8.95 8.57
C HIS A 149 3.21 -8.48 7.17
N VAL A 150 2.63 -9.37 6.38
CA VAL A 150 2.10 -9.04 5.05
C VAL A 150 0.63 -9.46 5.02
N TYR A 151 -0.23 -8.53 4.62
CA TYR A 151 -1.63 -8.80 4.35
C TYR A 151 -1.89 -8.62 2.85
N LEU A 152 -2.60 -9.58 2.27
CA LEU A 152 -3.05 -9.53 0.89
C LEU A 152 -4.52 -9.90 0.85
N SER A 153 -5.30 -9.17 0.08
CA SER A 153 -6.65 -9.56 -0.31
C SER A 153 -6.86 -9.37 -1.80
N LEU A 154 -7.74 -10.17 -2.36
CA LEU A 154 -8.09 -10.17 -3.77
C LEU A 154 -9.58 -10.44 -3.90
N GLY A 155 -10.28 -9.71 -4.75
CA GLY A 155 -11.67 -9.97 -5.06
C GLY A 155 -11.83 -11.26 -5.86
N ASP A 156 -12.89 -12.04 -5.57
CA ASP A 156 -13.19 -13.34 -6.18
C ASP A 156 -13.36 -13.30 -7.70
N ARG A 157 -13.61 -12.12 -8.27
CA ARG A 157 -13.84 -11.91 -9.69
C ARG A 157 -12.68 -11.28 -10.45
N GLU A 158 -11.61 -10.93 -9.78
CA GLU A 158 -10.48 -10.23 -10.43
C GLU A 158 -9.77 -11.09 -11.47
N GLU A 159 -9.74 -12.41 -11.27
CA GLU A 159 -9.20 -13.35 -12.26
C GLU A 159 -10.07 -13.49 -13.53
N GLN A 160 -11.34 -13.03 -13.49
CA GLN A 160 -12.27 -13.13 -14.61
C GLN A 160 -12.18 -11.96 -15.59
N THR A 161 -11.21 -11.05 -15.39
CA THR A 161 -11.00 -9.91 -16.29
C THR A 161 -10.52 -10.37 -17.67
N LYS A 162 -10.91 -9.62 -18.72
CA LYS A 162 -10.45 -9.84 -20.09
C LYS A 162 -8.97 -9.50 -20.29
N ASN A 163 -8.39 -8.68 -19.41
CA ASN A 163 -6.97 -8.35 -19.46
C ASN A 163 -6.15 -9.49 -18.83
N ARG A 164 -5.40 -10.21 -19.66
CA ARG A 164 -4.61 -11.37 -19.22
C ARG A 164 -3.56 -11.03 -18.17
N ALA A 165 -2.98 -9.84 -18.21
CA ALA A 165 -2.00 -9.40 -17.21
C ALA A 165 -2.69 -9.23 -15.84
N MET A 166 -3.89 -8.65 -15.82
CA MET A 166 -4.67 -8.51 -14.60
C MET A 166 -5.24 -9.84 -14.11
N ALA A 167 -5.62 -10.76 -15.02
CA ALA A 167 -6.12 -12.09 -14.67
C ALA A 167 -5.05 -12.96 -13.97
N ALA A 168 -3.77 -12.66 -14.14
CA ALA A 168 -2.68 -13.38 -13.49
C ALA A 168 -2.45 -12.97 -12.01
N VAL A 169 -3.17 -11.99 -11.50
CA VAL A 169 -2.99 -11.47 -10.12
C VAL A 169 -3.11 -12.58 -9.07
N GLY A 170 -4.11 -13.44 -9.19
CA GLY A 170 -4.28 -14.57 -8.27
C GLY A 170 -3.06 -15.50 -8.22
N MET A 171 -2.51 -15.85 -9.39
CA MET A 171 -1.30 -16.68 -9.46
C MET A 171 -0.09 -16.02 -8.83
N ILE A 172 0.10 -14.71 -9.08
CA ILE A 172 1.21 -13.96 -8.50
C ILE A 172 1.04 -13.84 -6.99
N CYS A 173 -0.15 -13.52 -6.51
CA CYS A 173 -0.43 -13.44 -5.07
C CYS A 173 -0.20 -14.78 -4.35
N THR A 174 -0.48 -15.93 -4.96
CA THR A 174 -0.21 -17.24 -4.35
C THR A 174 1.27 -17.55 -4.18
N GLN A 175 2.15 -16.84 -4.89
CA GLN A 175 3.62 -16.99 -4.76
C GLN A 175 4.17 -16.36 -3.47
N PHE A 176 3.39 -15.50 -2.79
CA PHE A 176 3.75 -14.96 -1.47
C PHE A 176 3.66 -16.04 -0.39
N SER A 177 4.51 -17.07 -0.50
CA SER A 177 4.53 -18.19 0.43
C SER A 177 4.90 -17.74 1.84
N GLY A 178 4.09 -18.17 2.83
CA GLY A 178 4.31 -17.83 4.24
C GLY A 178 3.56 -16.56 4.70
N HIS A 179 2.88 -15.83 3.82
CA HIS A 179 2.06 -14.69 4.17
C HIS A 179 0.58 -15.07 4.30
N ARG A 180 -0.17 -14.35 5.13
CA ARG A 180 -1.62 -14.52 5.20
C ARG A 180 -2.26 -13.95 3.94
N PHE A 181 -2.91 -14.81 3.20
CA PHE A 181 -3.67 -14.46 2.01
C PHE A 181 -5.16 -14.66 2.26
N LYS A 182 -5.99 -13.69 1.92
CA LYS A 182 -7.44 -13.76 2.00
C LYS A 182 -8.05 -13.42 0.65
N ILE A 183 -8.83 -14.35 0.10
CA ILE A 183 -9.69 -14.12 -1.06
C ILE A 183 -11.07 -13.74 -0.53
N GLU A 184 -11.62 -12.61 -0.96
CA GLU A 184 -12.95 -12.11 -0.59
C GLU A 184 -13.92 -12.18 -1.76
#